data_7a11dc6c1bebb851e1e35f6c7098da0b
#
_entry.id   7a11dc6c1bebb851e1e35f6c7098da0b
#
_cell.length_a   1.000
_cell.length_b   1.000
_cell.length_c   1.000
_cell.angle_alpha   90.00
_cell.angle_beta   90.00
_cell.angle_gamma   90.00
#
_symmetry.space_group_name_H-M   'P 1'
#
loop_
_entity.id
_entity.type
_entity.pdbx_description
1 polymer ?
#
loop_
_entity_poly.entity_id
_entity_poly.type
_entity_poly.pdbx_seq_one_letter_code
_entity_poly.pdbx_strand_id
1 'polypeptide(L)'
;MNILLINHYAGSTEMGMEFRPYYMAREWTKLGHKVDIIAGDYSHLRKMNPTVKYDFQTEDIEGITYHWIKTGTYDGNGAKRAITMFRFVGKLWWNALKIVKEIQPDVVIASSTYPIDTFAAQRIAKKAKAKLIHEVHDMWPATLIELGGMSPKNPFVIAMQWGENSAYKHSDIVVSLLPNAKQYMVNHGMSEEKFVCIPNGIVLEDWKKKSELSEDYKEILLERRKTNKFIIGYFGGHAMSNALDTLIETAKELEGNNSVLFVLVGDGVEKNRLQKKAEGLDNVLFLPPVPKKSIPALLKQFDCVYIGAKNSTLYRFGTSMNKVYDAMMGGKPILYAVNAPNNYIVQYQCGISVEPESEDALKAGIEKMIHMNPEEREKMGINGRKAVMHYFEYGVLAQKFLEVMQ
;
A
#
# COMPACT_ATOMS: atom_id res chain seq x y z
N MET A 1 3.36 0.93 26.95
CA MET A 1 3.49 2.30 26.43
C MET A 1 2.14 2.80 25.93
N ASN A 2 1.93 4.11 25.99
CA ASN A 2 0.82 4.78 25.34
C ASN A 2 1.31 5.30 23.99
N ILE A 3 0.79 4.74 22.91
CA ILE A 3 1.21 5.05 21.53
C ILE A 3 0.13 5.93 20.89
N LEU A 4 0.49 7.14 20.48
CA LEU A 4 -0.38 8.01 19.70
C LEU A 4 0.04 7.98 18.24
N LEU A 5 -0.84 7.47 17.37
CA LEU A 5 -0.67 7.47 15.93
C LEU A 5 -1.57 8.52 15.29
N ILE A 6 -0.99 9.47 14.58
CA ILE A 6 -1.69 10.52 13.84
C ILE A 6 -1.70 10.16 12.36
N ASN A 7 -2.87 9.80 11.83
CA ASN A 7 -3.02 9.54 10.40
C ASN A 7 -4.40 9.99 9.92
N HIS A 8 -4.43 11.05 9.13
CA HIS A 8 -5.67 11.66 8.64
C HIS A 8 -6.64 10.65 7.99
N TYR A 9 -6.10 9.70 7.25
CA TYR A 9 -6.87 8.76 6.44
C TYR A 9 -7.04 7.39 7.08
N ALA A 10 -6.53 7.17 8.29
CA ALA A 10 -6.61 5.88 8.97
C ALA A 10 -8.06 5.39 9.09
N GLY A 11 -8.26 4.13 8.85
CA GLY A 11 -9.54 3.43 8.98
C GLY A 11 -9.34 2.06 9.60
N SER A 12 -10.27 1.15 9.37
CA SER A 12 -10.19 -0.25 9.74
C SER A 12 -10.50 -1.15 8.54
N THR A 13 -10.39 -2.46 8.71
CA THR A 13 -10.73 -3.43 7.66
C THR A 13 -12.16 -3.32 7.17
N GLU A 14 -13.10 -2.93 8.05
CA GLU A 14 -14.50 -2.73 7.70
C GLU A 14 -14.73 -1.43 6.92
N MET A 15 -13.94 -0.40 7.23
CA MET A 15 -14.03 0.90 6.56
C MET A 15 -13.42 0.91 5.15
N GLY A 16 -12.55 -0.04 4.83
CA GLY A 16 -11.84 -0.13 3.54
C GLY A 16 -10.36 0.22 3.64
N MET A 17 -9.77 0.87 2.63
CA MET A 17 -8.33 1.07 2.47
C MET A 17 -7.64 1.81 3.65
N GLU A 18 -6.30 1.97 3.58
CA GLU A 18 -5.43 2.48 4.64
C GLU A 18 -5.31 1.53 5.85
N PHE A 19 -4.99 0.30 5.54
CA PHE A 19 -4.93 -0.76 6.54
C PHE A 19 -3.67 -0.72 7.43
N ARG A 20 -2.56 -0.15 6.96
CA ARG A 20 -1.28 -0.19 7.71
C ARG A 20 -1.39 0.42 9.11
N PRO A 21 -1.96 1.63 9.32
CA PRO A 21 -2.13 2.19 10.67
C PRO A 21 -2.91 1.26 11.61
N TYR A 22 -4.00 0.69 11.09
CA TYR A 22 -4.82 -0.26 11.82
C TYR A 22 -4.09 -1.57 12.14
N TYR A 23 -3.39 -2.17 11.16
CA TYR A 23 -2.69 -3.43 11.40
C TYR A 23 -1.53 -3.27 12.39
N MET A 24 -0.76 -2.21 12.28
CA MET A 24 0.30 -1.90 13.25
C MET A 24 -0.29 -1.69 14.66
N ALA A 25 -1.33 -0.86 14.77
CA ALA A 25 -2.00 -0.58 16.04
C ALA A 25 -2.57 -1.86 16.68
N ARG A 26 -3.21 -2.72 15.89
CA ARG A 26 -3.74 -4.01 16.36
C ARG A 26 -2.65 -4.91 16.91
N GLU A 27 -1.53 -5.04 16.24
CA GLU A 27 -0.43 -5.88 16.72
C GLU A 27 0.21 -5.28 17.99
N TRP A 28 0.36 -3.95 18.08
CA TRP A 28 0.83 -3.31 19.32
C TRP A 28 -0.16 -3.50 20.48
N THR A 29 -1.46 -3.43 20.21
CA THR A 29 -2.50 -3.71 21.23
C THR A 29 -2.43 -5.16 21.73
N LYS A 30 -2.24 -6.15 20.84
CA LYS A 30 -2.02 -7.56 21.22
C LYS A 30 -0.78 -7.73 22.09
N LEU A 31 0.24 -6.90 21.93
CA LEU A 31 1.46 -6.89 22.73
C LEU A 31 1.31 -6.12 24.06
N GLY A 32 0.10 -5.68 24.40
CA GLY A 32 -0.21 -5.03 25.67
C GLY A 32 0.05 -3.54 25.72
N HIS A 33 0.21 -2.87 24.56
CA HIS A 33 0.32 -1.42 24.49
C HIS A 33 -1.06 -0.77 24.35
N LYS A 34 -1.22 0.42 24.93
CA LYS A 34 -2.39 1.26 24.69
C LYS A 34 -2.15 2.05 23.40
N VAL A 35 -3.08 1.96 22.44
CA VAL A 35 -2.95 2.62 21.16
C VAL A 35 -4.13 3.53 20.91
N ASP A 36 -3.82 4.80 20.67
CA ASP A 36 -4.77 5.83 20.29
C ASP A 36 -4.46 6.29 18.86
N ILE A 37 -5.46 6.28 17.96
CA ILE A 37 -5.35 6.78 16.58
C ILE A 37 -6.17 8.05 16.44
N ILE A 38 -5.57 9.15 15.99
CA ILE A 38 -6.30 10.35 15.62
C ILE A 38 -6.44 10.40 14.10
N ALA A 39 -7.70 10.43 13.60
CA ALA A 39 -8.01 10.41 12.17
C ALA A 39 -9.11 11.41 11.81
N GLY A 40 -9.20 11.78 10.53
CA GLY A 40 -10.28 12.61 10.01
C GLY A 40 -11.57 11.80 9.80
N ASP A 41 -12.71 12.48 9.88
CA ASP A 41 -14.03 11.89 9.66
C ASP A 41 -14.29 11.44 8.22
N TYR A 42 -13.53 11.95 7.26
CA TYR A 42 -13.70 11.63 5.85
C TYR A 42 -12.35 11.26 5.17
N SER A 43 -12.39 10.19 4.41
CA SER A 43 -11.32 9.79 3.49
C SER A 43 -11.92 9.18 2.22
N HIS A 44 -11.42 9.61 1.06
CA HIS A 44 -11.79 9.01 -0.24
C HIS A 44 -11.26 7.56 -0.39
N LEU A 45 -10.35 7.13 0.46
CA LEU A 45 -9.80 5.78 0.50
C LEU A 45 -10.72 4.80 1.24
N ARG A 46 -11.59 5.31 2.13
CA ARG A 46 -12.54 4.47 2.85
C ARG A 46 -13.81 4.26 2.02
N LYS A 47 -14.34 3.05 2.06
CA LYS A 47 -15.66 2.72 1.50
C LYS A 47 -16.79 3.18 2.42
N MET A 48 -16.56 3.11 3.73
CA MET A 48 -17.46 3.59 4.77
C MET A 48 -16.71 4.57 5.66
N ASN A 49 -17.21 5.79 5.77
CA ASN A 49 -16.66 6.80 6.67
C ASN A 49 -17.49 6.84 7.97
N PRO A 50 -16.84 7.11 9.12
CA PRO A 50 -17.55 7.20 10.40
C PRO A 50 -18.50 8.40 10.45
N THR A 51 -19.58 8.27 11.22
CA THR A 51 -20.49 9.39 11.51
C THR A 51 -19.99 10.15 12.73
N VAL A 52 -19.41 11.33 12.52
CA VAL A 52 -18.78 12.13 13.57
C VAL A 52 -19.62 13.37 13.88
N LYS A 53 -20.07 13.50 15.14
CA LYS A 53 -20.90 14.63 15.61
C LYS A 53 -20.07 15.81 16.07
N TYR A 54 -18.94 15.57 16.75
CA TYR A 54 -18.04 16.61 17.30
C TYR A 54 -16.59 16.18 17.18
N ASP A 55 -15.66 17.13 17.26
CA ASP A 55 -14.23 16.87 17.18
C ASP A 55 -13.73 16.07 18.38
N PHE A 56 -12.85 15.10 18.11
CA PHE A 56 -12.30 14.15 19.08
C PHE A 56 -13.34 13.19 19.66
N GLN A 57 -14.42 12.93 18.92
CA GLN A 57 -15.34 11.84 19.24
C GLN A 57 -14.57 10.52 19.22
N THR A 58 -14.68 9.76 20.30
CA THR A 58 -13.97 8.48 20.44
C THR A 58 -14.81 7.30 19.96
N GLU A 59 -14.14 6.30 19.43
CA GLU A 59 -14.70 5.01 19.05
C GLU A 59 -13.66 3.92 19.35
N ASP A 60 -14.07 2.83 19.98
CA ASP A 60 -13.21 1.66 20.15
C ASP A 60 -13.39 0.73 18.96
N ILE A 61 -12.28 0.38 18.32
CA ILE A 61 -12.25 -0.59 17.22
C ILE A 61 -11.22 -1.66 17.56
N GLU A 62 -11.68 -2.81 18.01
CA GLU A 62 -10.83 -3.95 18.39
C GLU A 62 -9.75 -3.59 19.46
N GLY A 63 -10.10 -2.76 20.44
CA GLY A 63 -9.21 -2.33 21.53
C GLY A 63 -8.28 -1.18 21.13
N ILE A 64 -8.43 -0.60 19.94
CA ILE A 64 -7.75 0.61 19.51
C ILE A 64 -8.71 1.79 19.69
N THR A 65 -8.30 2.83 20.40
CA THR A 65 -9.13 4.03 20.59
C THR A 65 -8.93 5.00 19.42
N TYR A 66 -9.96 5.15 18.57
CA TYR A 66 -9.98 6.17 17.53
C TYR A 66 -10.53 7.48 18.07
N HIS A 67 -9.91 8.59 17.67
CA HIS A 67 -10.36 9.95 17.92
C HIS A 67 -10.62 10.64 16.59
N TRP A 68 -11.90 10.84 16.27
CA TRP A 68 -12.31 11.37 14.99
C TRP A 68 -12.36 12.90 14.97
N ILE A 69 -11.77 13.51 13.96
CA ILE A 69 -11.78 14.97 13.74
C ILE A 69 -12.61 15.31 12.51
N LYS A 70 -13.54 16.24 12.64
CA LYS A 70 -14.34 16.76 11.53
C LYS A 70 -13.48 17.59 10.58
N THR A 71 -13.17 17.07 9.42
CA THR A 71 -12.35 17.74 8.41
C THR A 71 -13.19 18.25 7.23
N GLY A 72 -14.35 17.65 7.01
CA GLY A 72 -15.23 17.90 5.89
C GLY A 72 -14.95 16.99 4.71
N THR A 73 -15.89 16.92 3.79
CA THR A 73 -15.84 16.09 2.60
C THR A 73 -15.19 16.79 1.42
N TYR A 74 -14.65 16.02 0.48
CA TYR A 74 -14.08 16.51 -0.78
C TYR A 74 -14.22 15.44 -1.87
N ASP A 75 -14.21 15.88 -3.12
CA ASP A 75 -14.16 15.01 -4.29
C ASP A 75 -12.84 15.21 -5.03
N GLY A 76 -12.21 14.11 -5.43
CA GLY A 76 -10.95 14.11 -6.16
C GLY A 76 -9.74 14.66 -5.38
N ASN A 77 -8.74 15.13 -6.12
CA ASN A 77 -7.44 15.58 -5.58
C ASN A 77 -7.26 17.11 -5.58
N GLY A 78 -8.36 17.88 -5.58
CA GLY A 78 -8.33 19.34 -5.71
C GLY A 78 -8.10 20.11 -4.41
N ALA A 79 -8.31 21.44 -4.49
CA ALA A 79 -8.12 22.38 -3.37
C ALA A 79 -8.93 22.02 -2.10
N LYS A 80 -10.13 21.45 -2.27
CA LYS A 80 -10.95 21.01 -1.12
C LYS A 80 -10.22 19.96 -0.28
N ARG A 81 -9.52 19.01 -0.93
CA ARG A 81 -8.70 18.02 -0.23
C ARG A 81 -7.55 18.69 0.55
N ALA A 82 -6.86 19.65 -0.05
CA ALA A 82 -5.81 20.42 0.64
C ALA A 82 -6.37 21.15 1.88
N ILE A 83 -7.56 21.77 1.77
CA ILE A 83 -8.23 22.43 2.92
C ILE A 83 -8.50 21.45 4.06
N THR A 84 -8.92 20.20 3.76
CA THR A 84 -9.13 19.21 4.83
C THR A 84 -7.83 18.82 5.53
N MET A 85 -6.70 18.76 4.81
CA MET A 85 -5.38 18.51 5.40
C MET A 85 -4.98 19.62 6.39
N PHE A 86 -5.07 20.89 5.96
CA PHE A 86 -4.75 22.03 6.83
C PHE A 86 -5.73 22.13 8.02
N ARG A 87 -7.01 21.84 7.82
CA ARG A 87 -8.01 21.80 8.89
C ARG A 87 -7.68 20.71 9.92
N PHE A 88 -7.30 19.52 9.47
CA PHE A 88 -6.88 18.44 10.35
C PHE A 88 -5.68 18.85 11.19
N VAL A 89 -4.62 19.32 10.56
CA VAL A 89 -3.39 19.76 11.23
C VAL A 89 -3.65 20.94 12.18
N GLY A 90 -4.44 21.93 11.76
CA GLY A 90 -4.81 23.07 12.60
C GLY A 90 -5.57 22.64 13.87
N LYS A 91 -6.53 21.75 13.75
CA LYS A 91 -7.27 21.23 14.91
C LYS A 91 -6.37 20.46 15.88
N LEU A 92 -5.45 19.65 15.37
CA LEU A 92 -4.44 18.98 16.19
C LEU A 92 -3.54 19.98 16.92
N TRP A 93 -3.07 20.99 16.20
CA TRP A 93 -2.18 22.02 16.76
C TRP A 93 -2.81 22.79 17.92
N TRP A 94 -4.06 23.25 17.74
CA TRP A 94 -4.81 24.00 18.73
C TRP A 94 -5.16 23.16 19.97
N ASN A 95 -5.43 21.85 19.76
CA ASN A 95 -5.83 20.94 20.82
C ASN A 95 -4.67 20.12 21.41
N ALA A 96 -3.41 20.45 21.10
CA ALA A 96 -2.24 19.68 21.54
C ALA A 96 -2.17 19.47 23.07
N LEU A 97 -2.55 20.45 23.88
CA LEU A 97 -2.58 20.29 25.35
C LEU A 97 -3.69 19.36 25.82
N LYS A 98 -4.85 19.41 25.18
CA LYS A 98 -5.96 18.51 25.47
C LYS A 98 -5.57 17.07 25.15
N ILE A 99 -5.00 16.83 23.97
CA ILE A 99 -4.51 15.51 23.50
C ILE A 99 -3.50 14.94 24.50
N VAL A 100 -2.51 15.73 24.90
CA VAL A 100 -1.50 15.30 25.88
C VAL A 100 -2.12 14.93 27.22
N LYS A 101 -3.08 15.73 27.72
CA LYS A 101 -3.74 15.49 28.99
C LYS A 101 -4.58 14.22 28.97
N GLU A 102 -5.27 13.93 27.87
CA GLU A 102 -6.21 12.81 27.73
C GLU A 102 -5.49 11.50 27.42
N ILE A 103 -4.48 11.51 26.54
CA ILE A 103 -3.81 10.31 26.03
C ILE A 103 -2.53 10.01 26.81
N GLN A 104 -1.78 11.04 27.23
CA GLN A 104 -0.46 10.91 27.88
C GLN A 104 0.49 10.00 27.07
N PRO A 105 0.77 10.34 25.81
CA PRO A 105 1.55 9.49 24.94
C PRO A 105 3.02 9.41 25.37
N ASP A 106 3.58 8.19 25.36
CA ASP A 106 5.03 7.93 25.47
C ASP A 106 5.69 8.10 24.09
N VAL A 107 4.93 7.81 23.01
CA VAL A 107 5.38 7.91 21.63
C VAL A 107 4.31 8.59 20.78
N VAL A 108 4.71 9.50 19.93
CA VAL A 108 3.86 10.17 18.92
C VAL A 108 4.37 9.82 17.53
N ILE A 109 3.50 9.26 16.70
CA ILE A 109 3.83 8.87 15.32
C ILE A 109 3.05 9.77 14.36
N ALA A 110 3.75 10.58 13.57
CA ALA A 110 3.17 11.32 12.44
C ALA A 110 3.21 10.41 11.21
N SER A 111 2.06 9.93 10.78
CA SER A 111 1.92 8.84 9.78
C SER A 111 0.93 9.18 8.65
N SER A 112 0.56 10.47 8.48
CA SER A 112 -0.27 10.85 7.32
C SER A 112 0.54 10.76 6.03
N THR A 113 -0.16 10.57 4.90
CA THR A 113 0.49 10.53 3.57
C THR A 113 1.23 11.83 3.24
N TYR A 114 0.79 12.94 3.81
CA TYR A 114 1.37 14.26 3.62
C TYR A 114 2.14 14.73 4.88
N PRO A 115 3.30 15.42 4.74
CA PRO A 115 4.22 15.64 5.84
C PRO A 115 3.89 16.82 6.78
N ILE A 116 2.89 17.65 6.49
CA ILE A 116 2.59 18.84 7.34
C ILE A 116 1.97 18.49 8.70
N ASP A 117 1.47 17.28 8.89
CA ASP A 117 0.99 16.79 10.20
C ASP A 117 2.13 16.73 11.24
N THR A 118 3.38 16.65 10.77
CA THR A 118 4.57 16.69 11.61
C THR A 118 4.60 17.89 12.54
N PHE A 119 4.12 19.08 12.11
CA PHE A 119 4.13 20.27 12.94
C PHE A 119 3.27 20.08 14.20
N ALA A 120 2.08 19.54 14.05
CA ALA A 120 1.20 19.23 15.18
C ALA A 120 1.79 18.10 16.05
N ALA A 121 2.34 17.07 15.43
CA ALA A 121 2.97 15.95 16.11
C ALA A 121 4.18 16.40 16.96
N GLN A 122 5.06 17.25 16.42
CA GLN A 122 6.19 17.87 17.14
C GLN A 122 5.72 18.63 18.37
N ARG A 123 4.64 19.43 18.23
CA ARG A 123 4.06 20.19 19.34
C ARG A 123 3.51 19.27 20.44
N ILE A 124 2.82 18.21 20.06
CA ILE A 124 2.26 17.21 20.99
C ILE A 124 3.40 16.47 21.69
N ALA A 125 4.34 15.90 20.94
CA ALA A 125 5.49 15.17 21.48
C ALA A 125 6.32 16.01 22.46
N LYS A 126 6.64 17.26 22.09
CA LYS A 126 7.36 18.19 22.99
C LYS A 126 6.62 18.46 24.29
N LYS A 127 5.28 18.61 24.24
CA LYS A 127 4.46 18.85 25.44
C LYS A 127 4.30 17.62 26.31
N ALA A 128 4.22 16.44 25.69
CA ALA A 128 4.16 15.16 26.38
C ALA A 128 5.54 14.67 26.87
N LYS A 129 6.64 15.24 26.38
CA LYS A 129 8.00 14.71 26.48
C LYS A 129 8.10 13.29 25.91
N ALA A 130 7.34 13.03 24.85
CA ALA A 130 7.26 11.77 24.15
C ALA A 130 8.27 11.69 23.03
N LYS A 131 8.68 10.46 22.65
CA LYS A 131 9.47 10.19 21.45
C LYS A 131 8.65 10.52 20.21
N LEU A 132 9.26 11.21 19.25
CA LEU A 132 8.60 11.56 17.98
C LEU A 132 9.11 10.71 16.84
N ILE A 133 8.20 10.01 16.17
CA ILE A 133 8.49 9.22 14.98
C ILE A 133 7.75 9.83 13.80
N HIS A 134 8.45 10.00 12.67
CA HIS A 134 7.83 10.33 11.39
C HIS A 134 7.79 9.09 10.52
N GLU A 135 6.60 8.67 10.10
CA GLU A 135 6.41 7.52 9.23
C GLU A 135 6.08 7.98 7.82
N VAL A 136 6.91 7.57 6.86
CA VAL A 136 6.83 7.96 5.44
C VAL A 136 6.23 6.82 4.63
N HIS A 137 4.99 7.00 4.19
CA HIS A 137 4.28 6.05 3.33
C HIS A 137 4.59 6.26 1.85
N ASP A 138 4.75 7.51 1.46
CA ASP A 138 5.01 7.96 0.10
C ASP A 138 5.88 9.22 0.13
N MET A 139 6.63 9.47 -0.92
CA MET A 139 7.59 10.57 -0.99
C MET A 139 6.89 11.87 -1.42
N TRP A 140 6.19 12.51 -0.48
CA TRP A 140 5.63 13.85 -0.67
C TRP A 140 6.61 14.93 -0.22
N PRO A 141 6.90 15.96 -1.05
CA PRO A 141 6.17 16.35 -2.28
C PRO A 141 6.69 15.74 -3.59
N ALA A 142 7.75 14.92 -3.58
CA ALA A 142 8.32 14.37 -4.82
C ALA A 142 7.25 13.70 -5.70
N THR A 143 6.34 12.93 -5.12
CA THR A 143 5.20 12.29 -5.82
C THR A 143 4.29 13.32 -6.49
N LEU A 144 4.01 14.46 -5.86
CA LEU A 144 3.20 15.52 -6.45
C LEU A 144 3.88 16.15 -7.67
N ILE A 145 5.20 16.27 -7.63
CA ILE A 145 6.01 16.85 -8.71
C ILE A 145 6.18 15.85 -9.84
N GLU A 146 6.69 14.65 -9.54
CA GLU A 146 7.14 13.69 -10.55
C GLU A 146 5.98 12.90 -11.20
N LEU A 147 4.95 12.53 -10.42
CA LEU A 147 3.77 11.84 -10.95
C LEU A 147 2.59 12.80 -11.19
N GLY A 148 2.41 13.78 -10.30
CA GLY A 148 1.32 14.74 -10.38
C GLY A 148 1.58 15.90 -11.32
N GLY A 149 2.81 16.09 -11.82
CA GLY A 149 3.18 17.18 -12.71
C GLY A 149 3.09 18.59 -12.09
N MET A 150 3.01 18.67 -10.76
CA MET A 150 2.90 19.95 -10.08
C MET A 150 4.25 20.70 -10.09
N SER A 151 4.19 22.02 -10.31
CA SER A 151 5.38 22.86 -10.24
C SER A 151 5.99 22.84 -8.82
N PRO A 152 7.32 22.71 -8.67
CA PRO A 152 8.00 22.87 -7.39
C PRO A 152 7.77 24.25 -6.75
N LYS A 153 7.39 25.26 -7.55
CA LYS A 153 7.07 26.63 -7.06
C LYS A 153 5.60 26.77 -6.63
N ASN A 154 4.80 25.72 -6.73
CA ASN A 154 3.42 25.76 -6.26
C ASN A 154 3.40 25.92 -4.74
N PRO A 155 2.62 26.89 -4.17
CA PRO A 155 2.59 27.12 -2.72
C PRO A 155 2.24 25.88 -1.88
N PHE A 156 1.40 25.00 -2.39
CA PHE A 156 1.07 23.73 -1.75
C PHE A 156 2.28 22.79 -1.67
N VAL A 157 3.01 22.66 -2.79
CA VAL A 157 4.26 21.86 -2.86
C VAL A 157 5.30 22.42 -1.90
N ILE A 158 5.48 23.75 -1.84
CA ILE A 158 6.41 24.42 -0.91
C ILE A 158 6.01 24.12 0.54
N ALA A 159 4.73 24.20 0.88
CA ALA A 159 4.26 23.88 2.23
C ALA A 159 4.54 22.40 2.59
N MET A 160 4.34 21.47 1.66
CA MET A 160 4.66 20.04 1.86
C MET A 160 6.17 19.85 2.05
N GLN A 161 7.01 20.55 1.27
CA GLN A 161 8.46 20.49 1.40
C GLN A 161 8.95 21.01 2.77
N TRP A 162 8.33 22.06 3.29
CA TRP A 162 8.64 22.54 4.64
C TRP A 162 8.27 21.51 5.71
N GLY A 163 7.11 20.87 5.55
CA GLY A 163 6.69 19.79 6.43
C GLY A 163 7.68 18.63 6.41
N GLU A 164 8.06 18.17 5.21
CA GLU A 164 9.02 17.09 5.02
C GLU A 164 10.39 17.40 5.65
N ASN A 165 10.98 18.56 5.32
CA ASN A 165 12.27 18.97 5.89
C ASN A 165 12.20 19.08 7.42
N SER A 166 11.09 19.62 7.95
CA SER A 166 10.88 19.73 9.40
C SER A 166 10.74 18.35 10.06
N ALA A 167 10.02 17.42 9.42
CA ALA A 167 9.86 16.06 9.91
C ALA A 167 11.22 15.35 10.02
N TYR A 168 12.01 15.39 8.95
CA TYR A 168 13.34 14.75 8.92
C TYR A 168 14.30 15.32 9.94
N LYS A 169 14.28 16.64 10.13
CA LYS A 169 15.17 17.32 11.08
C LYS A 169 14.80 17.05 12.53
N HIS A 170 13.51 17.10 12.88
CA HIS A 170 13.06 17.17 14.26
C HIS A 170 12.48 15.89 14.84
N SER A 171 12.24 14.85 14.03
CA SER A 171 11.87 13.55 14.55
C SER A 171 13.07 12.83 15.16
N ASP A 172 12.83 12.03 16.18
CA ASP A 172 13.85 11.17 16.78
C ASP A 172 14.20 10.00 15.87
N ILE A 173 13.18 9.43 15.21
CA ILE A 173 13.30 8.36 14.23
C ILE A 173 12.44 8.70 13.01
N VAL A 174 12.91 8.28 11.83
CA VAL A 174 12.16 8.32 10.56
C VAL A 174 11.99 6.90 10.05
N VAL A 175 10.76 6.42 10.09
CA VAL A 175 10.39 5.11 9.56
C VAL A 175 9.91 5.27 8.13
N SER A 176 10.55 4.59 7.18
CA SER A 176 10.16 4.62 5.76
C SER A 176 9.67 3.25 5.29
N LEU A 177 8.63 3.24 4.47
CA LEU A 177 8.21 2.05 3.74
C LEU A 177 9.15 1.74 2.58
N LEU A 178 9.95 2.73 2.16
CA LEU A 178 10.78 2.71 0.95
C LEU A 178 12.25 2.57 1.34
N PRO A 179 12.91 1.46 1.02
CA PRO A 179 14.24 1.16 1.58
C PRO A 179 15.37 2.05 1.06
N ASN A 180 15.21 2.62 -0.13
CA ASN A 180 16.24 3.45 -0.77
C ASN A 180 16.03 4.96 -0.60
N ALA A 181 15.09 5.36 0.26
CA ALA A 181 14.79 6.78 0.50
C ALA A 181 15.82 7.49 1.41
N LYS A 182 16.67 6.74 2.11
CA LYS A 182 17.61 7.27 3.13
C LYS A 182 18.41 8.46 2.63
N GLN A 183 19.09 8.37 1.48
CA GLN A 183 19.96 9.43 0.97
C GLN A 183 19.19 10.70 0.61
N TYR A 184 17.99 10.55 0.06
CA TYR A 184 17.10 11.67 -0.19
C TYR A 184 16.71 12.38 1.11
N MET A 185 16.33 11.64 2.14
CA MET A 185 15.94 12.18 3.45
C MET A 185 17.12 12.89 4.14
N VAL A 186 18.33 12.34 4.02
CA VAL A 186 19.55 12.98 4.52
C VAL A 186 19.82 14.33 3.81
N ASN A 187 19.67 14.38 2.50
CA ASN A 187 19.79 15.61 1.72
C ASN A 187 18.73 16.67 2.08
N HIS A 188 17.63 16.25 2.73
CA HIS A 188 16.55 17.11 3.22
C HIS A 188 16.61 17.35 4.75
N GLY A 189 17.74 17.06 5.38
CA GLY A 189 18.06 17.45 6.77
C GLY A 189 17.91 16.35 7.81
N MET A 190 17.71 15.09 7.42
CA MET A 190 17.74 13.95 8.35
C MET A 190 19.18 13.56 8.70
N SER A 191 19.43 13.21 9.95
CA SER A 191 20.67 12.50 10.32
C SER A 191 20.55 11.02 9.96
N GLU A 192 21.65 10.43 9.46
CA GLU A 192 21.61 9.08 8.88
C GLU A 192 21.12 7.97 9.82
N GLU A 193 21.45 8.11 11.10
CA GLU A 193 21.12 7.13 12.15
C GLU A 193 19.61 7.07 12.46
N LYS A 194 18.84 8.07 12.07
CA LYS A 194 17.38 8.13 12.30
C LYS A 194 16.60 7.22 11.35
N PHE A 195 17.20 6.80 10.24
CA PHE A 195 16.51 6.06 9.20
C PHE A 195 16.28 4.59 9.56
N VAL A 196 15.03 4.17 9.51
CA VAL A 196 14.65 2.75 9.65
C VAL A 196 13.67 2.38 8.52
N CYS A 197 13.90 1.26 7.86
CA CYS A 197 12.97 0.76 6.85
C CYS A 197 12.06 -0.32 7.44
N ILE A 198 10.74 -0.04 7.42
CA ILE A 198 9.71 -1.00 7.83
C ILE A 198 8.63 -1.00 6.75
N PRO A 199 8.68 -1.92 5.77
CA PRO A 199 7.77 -1.95 4.64
C PRO A 199 6.34 -2.34 5.04
N ASN A 200 5.43 -2.37 4.07
CA ASN A 200 4.13 -3.02 4.22
C ASN A 200 4.30 -4.53 4.33
N GLY A 201 3.23 -5.20 4.69
CA GLY A 201 3.26 -6.63 4.90
C GLY A 201 1.91 -7.30 4.76
N ILE A 202 1.78 -8.44 5.40
CA ILE A 202 0.59 -9.29 5.37
C ILE A 202 0.12 -9.66 6.76
N VAL A 203 -1.19 -9.89 6.89
CA VAL A 203 -1.81 -10.40 8.11
C VAL A 203 -2.15 -11.87 7.91
N LEU A 204 -1.45 -12.76 8.59
CA LEU A 204 -1.65 -14.21 8.46
C LEU A 204 -3.04 -14.66 8.93
N GLU A 205 -3.64 -13.98 9.91
CA GLU A 205 -4.98 -14.30 10.40
C GLU A 205 -6.06 -14.08 9.33
N ASP A 206 -5.93 -13.01 8.54
CA ASP A 206 -6.86 -12.72 7.43
C ASP A 206 -6.79 -13.82 6.35
N TRP A 207 -5.61 -14.40 6.15
CA TRP A 207 -5.41 -15.52 5.23
C TRP A 207 -5.97 -16.85 5.74
N LYS A 208 -6.06 -17.03 7.05
CA LYS A 208 -6.73 -18.20 7.67
C LYS A 208 -8.25 -18.08 7.57
N LYS A 209 -8.80 -16.87 7.74
CA LYS A 209 -10.24 -16.55 7.65
C LYS A 209 -10.71 -16.25 6.23
N LYS A 210 -10.16 -16.92 5.24
CA LYS A 210 -10.49 -16.74 3.81
C LYS A 210 -11.96 -16.98 3.52
N SER A 211 -12.52 -16.18 2.61
CA SER A 211 -13.81 -16.42 1.99
C SER A 211 -13.65 -17.06 0.62
N GLU A 212 -14.58 -17.91 0.26
CA GLU A 212 -14.66 -18.46 -1.10
C GLU A 212 -15.04 -17.37 -2.11
N LEU A 213 -14.77 -17.63 -3.37
CA LEU A 213 -15.30 -16.86 -4.49
C LEU A 213 -16.81 -17.13 -4.63
N SER A 214 -17.56 -16.18 -5.19
CA SER A 214 -18.96 -16.42 -5.58
C SER A 214 -19.05 -17.56 -6.60
N GLU A 215 -20.20 -18.20 -6.67
CA GLU A 215 -20.40 -19.32 -7.61
C GLU A 215 -20.22 -18.87 -9.06
N ASP A 216 -20.72 -17.69 -9.44
CA ASP A 216 -20.53 -17.11 -10.78
C ASP A 216 -19.03 -16.98 -11.13
N TYR A 217 -18.21 -16.55 -10.18
CA TYR A 217 -16.77 -16.46 -10.36
C TYR A 217 -16.10 -17.81 -10.57
N LYS A 218 -16.52 -18.79 -9.76
CA LYS A 218 -15.99 -20.15 -9.86
C LYS A 218 -16.35 -20.79 -11.19
N GLU A 219 -17.58 -20.62 -11.66
CA GLU A 219 -18.08 -21.15 -12.91
C GLU A 219 -17.30 -20.59 -14.10
N ILE A 220 -17.17 -19.26 -14.19
CA ILE A 220 -16.41 -18.58 -15.25
C ILE A 220 -14.96 -19.08 -15.31
N LEU A 221 -14.28 -19.15 -14.15
CA LEU A 221 -12.89 -19.58 -14.10
C LEU A 221 -12.72 -21.08 -14.34
N LEU A 222 -13.69 -21.89 -13.92
CA LEU A 222 -13.70 -23.34 -14.18
C LEU A 222 -13.86 -23.65 -15.67
N GLU A 223 -14.76 -22.96 -16.35
CA GLU A 223 -14.93 -23.11 -17.80
C GLU A 223 -13.65 -22.79 -18.56
N ARG A 224 -12.99 -21.69 -18.17
CA ARG A 224 -11.71 -21.28 -18.77
C ARG A 224 -10.59 -22.28 -18.49
N ARG A 225 -10.56 -22.90 -17.30
CA ARG A 225 -9.61 -23.97 -16.98
C ARG A 225 -9.80 -25.24 -17.80
N LYS A 226 -11.01 -25.54 -18.25
CA LYS A 226 -11.27 -26.70 -19.15
C LYS A 226 -10.51 -26.58 -20.47
N THR A 227 -10.09 -25.39 -20.86
CA THR A 227 -9.29 -25.16 -22.07
C THR A 227 -7.79 -25.44 -21.89
N ASN A 228 -7.36 -25.89 -20.71
CA ASN A 228 -5.95 -26.13 -20.35
C ASN A 228 -5.00 -24.93 -20.55
N LYS A 229 -5.55 -23.72 -20.54
CA LYS A 229 -4.74 -22.50 -20.67
C LYS A 229 -3.98 -22.20 -19.38
N PHE A 230 -2.74 -21.72 -19.52
CA PHE A 230 -1.98 -21.16 -18.43
C PHE A 230 -2.54 -19.80 -18.05
N ILE A 231 -2.98 -19.62 -16.80
CA ILE A 231 -3.69 -18.43 -16.35
C ILE A 231 -2.71 -17.44 -15.69
N ILE A 232 -2.52 -16.30 -16.34
CA ILE A 232 -1.81 -15.15 -15.78
C ILE A 232 -2.84 -14.22 -15.17
N GLY A 233 -2.83 -14.09 -13.84
CA GLY A 233 -3.78 -13.27 -13.12
C GLY A 233 -3.20 -11.93 -12.70
N TYR A 234 -3.97 -10.87 -12.90
CA TYR A 234 -3.77 -9.57 -12.28
C TYR A 234 -4.92 -9.29 -11.31
N PHE A 235 -4.63 -8.71 -10.15
CA PHE A 235 -5.64 -8.26 -9.20
C PHE A 235 -5.28 -6.89 -8.61
N GLY A 236 -6.27 -6.01 -8.50
CA GLY A 236 -6.08 -4.68 -7.94
C GLY A 236 -6.70 -3.55 -8.76
N GLY A 237 -6.29 -2.32 -8.46
CA GLY A 237 -6.81 -1.14 -9.14
C GLY A 237 -6.40 -1.07 -10.62
N HIS A 238 -7.35 -0.82 -11.50
CA HIS A 238 -7.09 -0.51 -12.90
C HIS A 238 -6.73 0.98 -13.02
N ALA A 239 -5.50 1.31 -12.67
CA ALA A 239 -4.96 2.65 -12.70
C ALA A 239 -3.78 2.73 -13.69
N MET A 240 -3.53 3.90 -14.23
CA MET A 240 -2.44 4.16 -15.18
C MET A 240 -1.08 3.72 -14.62
N SER A 241 -0.84 3.92 -13.32
CA SER A 241 0.41 3.55 -12.65
C SER A 241 0.73 2.06 -12.66
N ASN A 242 -0.25 1.19 -12.93
CA ASN A 242 -0.06 -0.26 -12.97
C ASN A 242 0.35 -0.80 -14.36
N ALA A 243 0.53 0.06 -15.36
CA ALA A 243 1.00 -0.26 -16.72
C ALA A 243 0.29 -1.48 -17.36
N LEU A 244 -1.04 -1.56 -17.20
CA LEU A 244 -1.83 -2.69 -17.73
C LEU A 244 -1.95 -2.66 -19.27
N ASP A 245 -1.61 -1.55 -19.89
CA ASP A 245 -1.54 -1.44 -21.35
C ASP A 245 -0.54 -2.44 -21.94
N THR A 246 0.64 -2.54 -21.36
CA THR A 246 1.68 -3.49 -21.78
C THR A 246 1.19 -4.94 -21.69
N LEU A 247 0.44 -5.27 -20.62
CA LEU A 247 -0.14 -6.61 -20.47
C LEU A 247 -1.14 -6.93 -21.59
N ILE A 248 -1.98 -5.96 -21.99
CA ILE A 248 -2.98 -6.13 -23.04
C ILE A 248 -2.32 -6.22 -24.43
N GLU A 249 -1.33 -5.38 -24.71
CA GLU A 249 -0.60 -5.48 -25.99
C GLU A 249 0.15 -6.81 -26.10
N THR A 250 0.81 -7.25 -25.04
CA THR A 250 1.42 -8.59 -25.02
C THR A 250 0.38 -9.70 -25.21
N ALA A 251 -0.81 -9.56 -24.62
CA ALA A 251 -1.90 -10.52 -24.84
C ALA A 251 -2.34 -10.57 -26.29
N LYS A 252 -2.37 -9.43 -26.98
CA LYS A 252 -2.67 -9.32 -28.41
C LYS A 252 -1.63 -10.03 -29.27
N GLU A 253 -0.33 -9.84 -28.97
CA GLU A 253 0.73 -10.57 -29.67
C GLU A 253 0.68 -12.09 -29.47
N LEU A 254 0.11 -12.53 -28.35
CA LEU A 254 -0.10 -13.95 -28.02
C LEU A 254 -1.50 -14.45 -28.43
N GLU A 255 -2.27 -13.64 -29.17
CA GLU A 255 -3.52 -14.06 -29.76
C GLU A 255 -3.28 -15.23 -30.75
N GLY A 256 -4.13 -16.25 -30.71
CA GLY A 256 -3.90 -17.48 -31.48
C GLY A 256 -2.98 -18.50 -30.78
N ASN A 257 -2.21 -18.11 -29.76
CA ASN A 257 -1.60 -19.05 -28.86
C ASN A 257 -2.63 -19.51 -27.81
N ASN A 258 -3.30 -20.63 -28.10
CA ASN A 258 -4.36 -21.16 -27.22
C ASN A 258 -3.88 -21.62 -25.84
N SER A 259 -2.60 -21.38 -25.49
CA SER A 259 -2.00 -21.87 -24.23
C SER A 259 -2.10 -20.88 -23.06
N VAL A 260 -2.43 -19.60 -23.29
CA VAL A 260 -2.44 -18.56 -22.25
C VAL A 260 -3.75 -17.81 -22.15
N LEU A 261 -4.15 -17.48 -20.92
CA LEU A 261 -5.29 -16.64 -20.59
C LEU A 261 -4.87 -15.57 -19.60
N PHE A 262 -5.18 -14.30 -19.90
CA PHE A 262 -4.98 -13.17 -19.01
C PHE A 262 -6.29 -12.85 -18.28
N VAL A 263 -6.26 -12.88 -16.96
CA VAL A 263 -7.42 -12.59 -16.09
C VAL A 263 -7.15 -11.35 -15.27
N LEU A 264 -7.86 -10.26 -15.56
CA LEU A 264 -7.71 -8.98 -14.89
C LEU A 264 -8.89 -8.75 -13.92
N VAL A 265 -8.62 -8.88 -12.63
CA VAL A 265 -9.61 -8.76 -11.55
C VAL A 265 -9.47 -7.41 -10.86
N GLY A 266 -10.51 -6.60 -10.90
CA GLY A 266 -10.48 -5.31 -10.21
C GLY A 266 -11.37 -4.25 -10.84
N ASP A 267 -11.12 -3.02 -10.40
CA ASP A 267 -11.81 -1.83 -10.89
C ASP A 267 -10.88 -0.62 -10.86
N GLY A 268 -11.28 0.46 -11.53
CA GLY A 268 -10.51 1.71 -11.55
C GLY A 268 -10.82 2.56 -12.77
N VAL A 269 -10.27 3.77 -12.78
CA VAL A 269 -10.55 4.80 -13.79
C VAL A 269 -10.16 4.37 -15.21
N GLU A 270 -9.20 3.46 -15.34
CA GLU A 270 -8.72 2.97 -16.63
C GLU A 270 -9.49 1.74 -17.15
N LYS A 271 -10.37 1.13 -16.34
CA LYS A 271 -10.99 -0.15 -16.68
C LYS A 271 -11.71 -0.15 -18.02
N ASN A 272 -12.57 0.84 -18.24
CA ASN A 272 -13.36 0.93 -19.49
C ASN A 272 -12.47 1.13 -20.72
N ARG A 273 -11.39 1.92 -20.58
CA ARG A 273 -10.41 2.13 -21.65
C ARG A 273 -9.64 0.85 -21.97
N LEU A 274 -9.21 0.13 -20.93
CA LEU A 274 -8.50 -1.14 -21.07
C LEU A 274 -9.40 -2.24 -21.67
N GLN A 275 -10.67 -2.31 -21.29
CA GLN A 275 -11.64 -3.22 -21.88
C GLN A 275 -11.84 -2.96 -23.39
N LYS A 276 -11.97 -1.67 -23.77
CA LYS A 276 -12.07 -1.29 -25.18
C LYS A 276 -10.79 -1.63 -25.96
N LYS A 277 -9.62 -1.50 -25.33
CA LYS A 277 -8.32 -1.86 -25.93
C LYS A 277 -8.19 -3.37 -26.16
N ALA A 278 -8.82 -4.18 -25.32
CA ALA A 278 -8.83 -5.64 -25.38
C ALA A 278 -10.03 -6.19 -26.15
N GLU A 279 -10.82 -5.33 -26.81
CA GLU A 279 -11.99 -5.77 -27.60
C GLU A 279 -11.57 -6.71 -28.73
N GLY A 280 -12.23 -7.87 -28.83
CA GLY A 280 -11.93 -8.90 -29.81
C GLY A 280 -10.87 -9.92 -29.37
N LEU A 281 -10.18 -9.72 -28.24
CA LEU A 281 -9.18 -10.67 -27.73
C LEU A 281 -9.84 -11.80 -26.91
N ASP A 282 -9.81 -13.03 -27.42
CA ASP A 282 -10.37 -14.20 -26.72
C ASP A 282 -9.53 -14.70 -25.55
N ASN A 283 -8.29 -14.21 -25.44
CA ASN A 283 -7.34 -14.58 -24.40
C ASN A 283 -7.27 -13.56 -23.25
N VAL A 284 -8.17 -12.56 -23.20
CA VAL A 284 -8.25 -11.56 -22.12
C VAL A 284 -9.63 -11.61 -21.46
N LEU A 285 -9.65 -11.68 -20.13
CA LEU A 285 -10.87 -11.71 -19.33
C LEU A 285 -10.82 -10.66 -18.24
N PHE A 286 -11.80 -9.74 -18.22
CA PHE A 286 -11.99 -8.78 -17.13
C PHE A 286 -13.07 -9.26 -16.18
N LEU A 287 -12.74 -9.29 -14.88
CA LEU A 287 -13.67 -9.65 -13.82
C LEU A 287 -13.85 -8.50 -12.82
N PRO A 288 -14.99 -8.39 -12.13
CA PRO A 288 -15.20 -7.39 -11.09
C PRO A 288 -14.25 -7.59 -9.90
N PRO A 289 -14.07 -6.58 -9.02
CA PRO A 289 -13.22 -6.73 -7.84
C PRO A 289 -13.82 -7.73 -6.84
N VAL A 290 -12.94 -8.47 -6.16
CA VAL A 290 -13.33 -9.35 -5.06
C VAL A 290 -13.02 -8.70 -3.70
N PRO A 291 -13.76 -9.06 -2.62
CA PRO A 291 -13.39 -8.65 -1.27
C PRO A 291 -11.98 -9.12 -0.89
N LYS A 292 -11.26 -8.34 -0.05
CA LYS A 292 -9.88 -8.69 0.35
C LYS A 292 -9.77 -10.11 0.92
N LYS A 293 -10.73 -10.54 1.72
CA LYS A 293 -10.79 -11.90 2.29
C LYS A 293 -10.94 -13.02 1.26
N SER A 294 -11.34 -12.71 0.02
CA SER A 294 -11.44 -13.69 -1.09
C SER A 294 -10.18 -13.72 -1.97
N ILE A 295 -9.21 -12.84 -1.75
CA ILE A 295 -7.93 -12.85 -2.49
C ILE A 295 -7.22 -14.20 -2.39
N PRO A 296 -7.15 -14.90 -1.23
CA PRO A 296 -6.55 -16.23 -1.16
C PRO A 296 -7.22 -17.26 -2.07
N ALA A 297 -8.55 -17.21 -2.22
CA ALA A 297 -9.30 -18.09 -3.10
C ALA A 297 -9.09 -17.73 -4.58
N LEU A 298 -9.01 -16.43 -4.89
CA LEU A 298 -8.72 -15.92 -6.23
C LEU A 298 -7.34 -16.37 -6.72
N LEU A 299 -6.29 -16.16 -5.90
CA LEU A 299 -4.90 -16.49 -6.26
C LEU A 299 -4.71 -17.99 -6.54
N LYS A 300 -5.51 -18.87 -5.94
CA LYS A 300 -5.49 -20.29 -6.27
C LYS A 300 -5.90 -20.57 -7.72
N GLN A 301 -6.69 -19.69 -8.34
CA GLN A 301 -7.14 -19.83 -9.71
C GLN A 301 -6.09 -19.44 -10.74
N PHE A 302 -5.01 -18.80 -10.34
CA PHE A 302 -3.93 -18.36 -11.22
C PHE A 302 -2.78 -19.37 -11.24
N ASP A 303 -2.11 -19.48 -12.36
CA ASP A 303 -0.85 -20.22 -12.48
C ASP A 303 0.36 -19.31 -12.26
N CYS A 304 0.21 -18.02 -12.60
CA CYS A 304 1.18 -16.96 -12.36
C CYS A 304 0.46 -15.64 -12.02
N VAL A 305 1.07 -14.80 -11.21
CA VAL A 305 0.55 -13.46 -10.88
C VAL A 305 1.38 -12.40 -11.59
N TYR A 306 0.73 -11.53 -12.35
CA TYR A 306 1.37 -10.36 -12.95
C TYR A 306 1.33 -9.16 -12.01
N ILE A 307 2.48 -8.51 -11.85
CA ILE A 307 2.62 -7.22 -11.13
C ILE A 307 3.42 -6.29 -12.02
N GLY A 308 2.77 -5.25 -12.52
CA GLY A 308 3.39 -4.22 -13.35
C GLY A 308 3.27 -2.84 -12.74
N ALA A 309 4.18 -1.97 -13.12
CA ALA A 309 4.11 -0.54 -12.86
C ALA A 309 4.74 0.24 -14.02
N LYS A 310 4.33 1.51 -14.18
CA LYS A 310 5.00 2.42 -15.10
C LYS A 310 6.46 2.60 -14.72
N ASN A 311 7.31 2.79 -15.72
CA ASN A 311 8.73 3.07 -15.48
C ASN A 311 8.90 4.52 -15.01
N SER A 312 8.79 4.71 -13.69
CA SER A 312 8.88 6.04 -13.06
C SER A 312 10.18 6.19 -12.28
N THR A 313 10.80 7.36 -12.39
CA THR A 313 11.97 7.74 -11.58
C THR A 313 11.68 7.72 -10.07
N LEU A 314 10.41 7.85 -9.68
CA LEU A 314 10.00 7.80 -8.27
C LEU A 314 10.32 6.45 -7.62
N TYR A 315 10.32 5.35 -8.40
CA TYR A 315 10.65 4.02 -7.87
C TYR A 315 12.13 3.83 -7.51
N ARG A 316 13.01 4.82 -7.79
CA ARG A 316 14.39 4.82 -7.25
C ARG A 316 14.45 4.75 -5.72
N PHE A 317 13.40 5.16 -5.04
CA PHE A 317 13.28 5.04 -3.58
C PHE A 317 12.90 3.65 -3.11
N GLY A 318 12.57 2.76 -4.03
CA GLY A 318 11.99 1.45 -3.75
C GLY A 318 10.47 1.46 -3.80
N THR A 319 9.88 0.30 -3.57
CA THR A 319 8.42 0.11 -3.55
C THR A 319 8.00 -0.74 -2.36
N SER A 320 6.76 -0.53 -1.90
CA SER A 320 6.14 -1.34 -0.85
C SER A 320 4.67 -1.64 -1.18
N MET A 321 4.47 -2.23 -2.36
CA MET A 321 3.14 -2.51 -2.91
C MET A 321 2.47 -3.69 -2.17
N ASN A 322 1.31 -3.47 -1.58
CA ASN A 322 0.55 -4.51 -0.87
C ASN A 322 0.30 -5.77 -1.71
N LYS A 323 0.01 -5.61 -3.02
CA LYS A 323 -0.22 -6.72 -3.95
C LYS A 323 0.97 -7.68 -4.09
N VAL A 324 2.22 -7.20 -3.85
CA VAL A 324 3.41 -8.05 -3.88
C VAL A 324 3.36 -9.07 -2.75
N TYR A 325 3.07 -8.60 -1.53
CA TYR A 325 2.99 -9.47 -0.34
C TYR A 325 1.81 -10.43 -0.42
N ASP A 326 0.65 -9.97 -0.95
CA ASP A 326 -0.50 -10.84 -1.20
C ASP A 326 -0.16 -11.93 -2.24
N ALA A 327 0.52 -11.59 -3.35
CA ALA A 327 0.94 -12.55 -4.37
C ALA A 327 1.95 -13.58 -3.83
N MET A 328 2.96 -13.12 -3.08
CA MET A 328 3.92 -14.01 -2.41
C MET A 328 3.22 -14.96 -1.44
N MET A 329 2.27 -14.46 -0.63
CA MET A 329 1.49 -15.30 0.30
C MET A 329 0.58 -16.28 -0.44
N GLY A 330 0.08 -15.91 -1.63
CA GLY A 330 -0.67 -16.79 -2.53
C GLY A 330 0.12 -18.03 -2.97
N GLY A 331 1.45 -17.99 -2.87
CA GLY A 331 2.31 -19.11 -3.20
C GLY A 331 2.30 -19.44 -4.69
N LYS A 332 2.16 -18.42 -5.53
CA LYS A 332 2.24 -18.54 -6.99
C LYS A 332 3.49 -17.82 -7.49
N PRO A 333 4.12 -18.28 -8.58
CA PRO A 333 5.20 -17.55 -9.21
C PRO A 333 4.71 -16.16 -9.66
N ILE A 334 5.59 -15.18 -9.58
CA ILE A 334 5.25 -13.79 -9.89
C ILE A 334 6.00 -13.34 -11.14
N LEU A 335 5.29 -12.76 -12.09
CA LEU A 335 5.85 -12.05 -13.24
C LEU A 335 5.87 -10.56 -12.90
N TYR A 336 7.04 -10.02 -12.67
CA TYR A 336 7.25 -8.71 -12.07
C TYR A 336 7.87 -7.73 -13.05
N ALA A 337 7.08 -6.77 -13.52
CA ALA A 337 7.48 -5.73 -14.46
C ALA A 337 7.54 -4.36 -13.74
N VAL A 338 8.48 -4.23 -12.81
CA VAL A 338 8.69 -3.00 -12.03
C VAL A 338 10.18 -2.73 -11.86
N ASN A 339 10.60 -1.51 -12.20
CA ASN A 339 11.98 -1.07 -12.03
C ASN A 339 12.15 -0.41 -10.66
N ALA A 340 12.47 -1.23 -9.65
CA ALA A 340 12.71 -0.76 -8.29
C ALA A 340 13.94 -1.47 -7.69
N PRO A 341 14.78 -0.77 -6.88
CA PRO A 341 16.00 -1.34 -6.33
C PRO A 341 15.73 -2.48 -5.34
N ASN A 342 14.60 -2.51 -4.67
CA ASN A 342 14.19 -3.60 -3.79
C ASN A 342 13.31 -4.61 -4.54
N ASN A 343 13.90 -5.36 -5.43
CA ASN A 343 13.22 -6.41 -6.16
C ASN A 343 13.14 -7.70 -5.33
N TYR A 344 12.11 -7.80 -4.52
CA TYR A 344 11.86 -8.98 -3.67
C TYR A 344 11.62 -10.27 -4.47
N ILE A 345 11.18 -10.15 -5.73
CA ILE A 345 10.92 -11.33 -6.56
C ILE A 345 12.23 -12.03 -6.94
N VAL A 346 13.25 -11.25 -7.27
CA VAL A 346 14.60 -11.75 -7.53
C VAL A 346 15.27 -12.18 -6.22
N GLN A 347 15.22 -11.33 -5.19
CA GLN A 347 15.86 -11.57 -3.90
C GLN A 347 15.44 -12.90 -3.26
N TYR A 348 14.15 -13.22 -3.33
CA TYR A 348 13.61 -14.45 -2.74
C TYR A 348 13.35 -15.56 -3.77
N GLN A 349 13.76 -15.37 -5.02
CA GLN A 349 13.59 -16.37 -6.09
C GLN A 349 12.14 -16.87 -6.19
N CYS A 350 11.16 -15.93 -6.16
CA CYS A 350 9.74 -16.25 -6.17
C CYS A 350 9.02 -15.89 -7.48
N GLY A 351 9.79 -15.67 -8.56
CA GLY A 351 9.23 -15.36 -9.87
C GLY A 351 10.29 -14.91 -10.87
N ILE A 352 9.83 -14.25 -11.92
CA ILE A 352 10.66 -13.67 -12.99
C ILE A 352 10.47 -12.15 -12.98
N SER A 353 11.55 -11.41 -12.99
CA SER A 353 11.54 -9.96 -13.19
C SER A 353 11.84 -9.65 -14.65
N VAL A 354 11.04 -8.76 -15.23
CA VAL A 354 11.17 -8.27 -16.61
C VAL A 354 11.20 -6.75 -16.63
N GLU A 355 11.67 -6.16 -17.72
CA GLU A 355 11.67 -4.73 -17.90
C GLU A 355 10.22 -4.19 -17.95
N PRO A 356 9.89 -3.14 -17.16
CA PRO A 356 8.56 -2.54 -17.20
C PRO A 356 8.30 -1.84 -18.52
N GLU A 357 7.03 -1.82 -18.94
CA GLU A 357 6.55 -1.19 -20.17
C GLU A 357 7.25 -1.72 -21.45
N SER A 358 7.81 -2.93 -21.43
CA SER A 358 8.39 -3.62 -22.57
C SER A 358 7.55 -4.87 -22.90
N GLU A 359 6.88 -4.85 -24.05
CA GLU A 359 6.05 -5.95 -24.54
C GLU A 359 6.90 -7.18 -24.85
N ASP A 360 8.05 -7.00 -25.50
CA ASP A 360 8.99 -8.08 -25.81
C ASP A 360 9.53 -8.76 -24.55
N ALA A 361 9.93 -7.95 -23.53
CA ALA A 361 10.45 -8.49 -22.28
C ALA A 361 9.35 -9.23 -21.50
N LEU A 362 8.13 -8.71 -21.51
CA LEU A 362 6.99 -9.34 -20.86
C LEU A 362 6.62 -10.66 -21.56
N LYS A 363 6.57 -10.67 -22.89
CA LYS A 363 6.30 -11.87 -23.71
C LYS A 363 7.35 -12.96 -23.45
N ALA A 364 8.63 -12.61 -23.49
CA ALA A 364 9.71 -13.56 -23.19
C ALA A 364 9.61 -14.13 -21.75
N GLY A 365 9.24 -13.28 -20.78
CA GLY A 365 8.99 -13.71 -19.40
C GLY A 365 7.81 -14.66 -19.28
N ILE A 366 6.73 -14.42 -20.02
CA ILE A 366 5.53 -15.28 -20.09
C ILE A 366 5.87 -16.64 -20.70
N GLU A 367 6.53 -16.65 -21.86
CA GLU A 367 6.95 -17.87 -22.55
C GLU A 367 7.87 -18.72 -21.66
N LYS A 368 8.85 -18.09 -21.01
CA LYS A 368 9.70 -18.76 -20.02
C LYS A 368 8.89 -19.37 -18.88
N MET A 369 7.91 -18.65 -18.35
CA MET A 369 7.06 -19.13 -17.26
C MET A 369 6.20 -20.32 -17.69
N ILE A 370 5.64 -20.31 -18.89
CA ILE A 370 4.83 -21.41 -19.44
C ILE A 370 5.68 -22.68 -19.64
N HIS A 371 6.87 -22.54 -20.23
CA HIS A 371 7.75 -23.67 -20.52
C HIS A 371 8.53 -24.20 -19.32
N MET A 372 8.52 -23.46 -18.20
CA MET A 372 9.19 -23.89 -16.97
C MET A 372 8.54 -25.15 -16.40
N ASN A 373 9.37 -26.03 -15.80
CA ASN A 373 8.87 -27.20 -15.11
C ASN A 373 7.85 -26.82 -14.00
N PRO A 374 6.71 -27.50 -13.87
CA PRO A 374 5.75 -27.27 -12.79
C PRO A 374 6.38 -27.24 -11.39
N GLU A 375 7.34 -28.13 -11.11
CA GLU A 375 8.04 -28.18 -9.82
C GLU A 375 8.87 -26.91 -9.55
N GLU A 376 9.48 -26.33 -10.58
CA GLU A 376 10.21 -25.06 -10.45
C GLU A 376 9.27 -23.90 -10.14
N ARG A 377 8.10 -23.84 -10.81
CA ARG A 377 7.05 -22.86 -10.52
C ARG A 377 6.51 -23.00 -9.10
N GLU A 378 6.28 -24.22 -8.64
CA GLU A 378 5.84 -24.50 -7.27
C GLU A 378 6.90 -24.06 -6.25
N LYS A 379 8.17 -24.34 -6.52
CA LYS A 379 9.29 -23.87 -5.68
C LYS A 379 9.35 -22.36 -5.57
N MET A 380 9.13 -21.61 -6.65
CA MET A 380 9.01 -20.15 -6.63
C MET A 380 7.88 -19.71 -5.70
N GLY A 381 6.70 -20.31 -5.81
CA GLY A 381 5.57 -20.02 -4.94
C GLY A 381 5.86 -20.30 -3.46
N ILE A 382 6.51 -21.43 -3.16
CA ILE A 382 6.92 -21.79 -1.79
C ILE A 382 7.93 -20.77 -1.25
N ASN A 383 8.91 -20.36 -2.04
CA ASN A 383 9.91 -19.37 -1.66
C ASN A 383 9.24 -18.02 -1.30
N GLY A 384 8.32 -17.54 -2.14
CA GLY A 384 7.56 -16.33 -1.89
C GLY A 384 6.78 -16.39 -0.58
N ARG A 385 6.05 -17.48 -0.36
CA ARG A 385 5.28 -17.68 0.87
C ARG A 385 6.16 -17.73 2.11
N LYS A 386 7.27 -18.45 2.07
CA LYS A 386 8.24 -18.49 3.18
C LYS A 386 8.79 -17.11 3.49
N ALA A 387 9.20 -16.36 2.46
CA ALA A 387 9.77 -15.03 2.63
C ALA A 387 8.77 -14.05 3.26
N VAL A 388 7.52 -14.02 2.77
CA VAL A 388 6.52 -13.09 3.28
C VAL A 388 6.13 -13.40 4.72
N MET A 389 6.00 -14.67 5.08
CA MET A 389 5.68 -15.08 6.45
C MET A 389 6.81 -14.75 7.43
N HIS A 390 8.06 -14.82 6.99
CA HIS A 390 9.21 -14.62 7.87
C HIS A 390 9.59 -13.15 8.03
N TYR A 391 9.48 -12.35 6.96
CA TYR A 391 10.01 -10.98 6.94
C TYR A 391 8.95 -9.89 6.90
N PHE A 392 7.73 -10.19 6.41
CA PHE A 392 6.71 -9.20 6.08
C PHE A 392 5.35 -9.48 6.74
N GLU A 393 5.30 -10.34 7.73
CA GLU A 393 4.13 -10.51 8.58
C GLU A 393 4.00 -9.32 9.55
N TYR A 394 2.78 -8.77 9.73
CA TYR A 394 2.59 -7.55 10.51
C TYR A 394 3.02 -7.68 11.98
N GLY A 395 2.95 -8.85 12.60
CA GLY A 395 3.48 -9.07 13.96
C GLY A 395 4.99 -8.89 14.01
N VAL A 396 5.73 -9.39 13.00
CA VAL A 396 7.18 -9.19 12.86
C VAL A 396 7.51 -7.71 12.62
N LEU A 397 6.75 -7.04 11.74
CA LEU A 397 6.97 -5.63 11.44
C LEU A 397 6.62 -4.73 12.63
N ALA A 398 5.56 -5.04 13.37
CA ALA A 398 5.16 -4.33 14.58
C ALA A 398 6.20 -4.47 15.69
N GLN A 399 6.81 -5.66 15.83
CA GLN A 399 7.91 -5.86 16.78
C GLN A 399 9.14 -5.00 16.42
N LYS A 400 9.54 -4.98 15.14
CA LYS A 400 10.61 -4.08 14.67
C LYS A 400 10.30 -2.61 14.91
N PHE A 401 9.04 -2.23 14.79
CA PHE A 401 8.63 -0.84 15.05
C PHE A 401 8.68 -0.53 16.56
N LEU A 402 8.33 -1.49 17.43
CA LEU A 402 8.47 -1.32 18.89
C LEU A 402 9.92 -1.15 19.32
N GLU A 403 10.87 -1.83 18.67
CA GLU A 403 12.30 -1.67 18.96
C GLU A 403 12.78 -0.22 18.74
N VAL A 404 12.23 0.49 17.76
CA VAL A 404 12.57 1.90 17.51
C VAL A 404 11.74 2.88 18.35
N MET A 405 10.69 2.43 19.03
CA MET A 405 9.92 3.24 19.98
C MET A 405 10.61 3.32 21.35
N GLN A 406 11.39 2.33 21.71
CA GLN A 406 12.19 2.30 22.96
C GLN A 406 13.41 3.23 22.82
#